data_2d7e5b3fa207c525958765245263e82d
#
_entry.id   2d7e5b3fa207c525958765245263e82d
#
_cell.length_a   1.000
_cell.length_b   1.000
_cell.length_c   1.000
_cell.angle_alpha   90.00
_cell.angle_beta   90.00
_cell.angle_gamma   90.00
#
_symmetry.space_group_name_H-M   'P 1'
#
loop_
_entity.id
_entity.type
_entity.pdbx_description
1 polymer ?
#
loop_
_entity_poly.entity_id
_entity_poly.type
_entity_poly.pdbx_seq_one_letter_code
_entity_poly.pdbx_strand_id
1 'polypeptide(L)'
;MRSLTYIIAKHCVILAIICLAQFKLNAQTATGSIVMKTTAMPNNEVLRDMMRFYDMEYYTVNFTGDLKGKDYFITVKEIWNGKIKNVDTLFNSASEEFSFLGKLATDTLSFRVAAAKKGNKKLKMNFYFNRIGIYKEYKSTSSNSYSLRDVGTQLPITPNKPFYAFAYILPYKLKGGGSSWCAVESSGKDIEHWGTEFGIKHYLLIEMNFTNAVAPAVVSKN
;
A
#
# COMPACT_ATOMS: atom_id res chain seq x y z
N MET A 1 -28.94 -16.98 58.00
CA MET A 1 -29.19 -16.19 56.76
C MET A 1 -28.12 -15.12 56.45
N ARG A 2 -27.51 -14.42 57.45
CA ARG A 2 -26.46 -13.39 57.22
C ARG A 2 -25.13 -13.90 56.61
N SER A 3 -24.76 -15.16 56.84
CA SER A 3 -23.49 -15.73 56.33
C SER A 3 -23.52 -16.03 54.82
N LEU A 4 -24.68 -16.45 54.25
CA LEU A 4 -24.80 -16.84 52.86
C LEU A 4 -24.78 -15.62 51.91
N THR A 5 -25.42 -14.52 52.33
CA THR A 5 -25.42 -13.26 51.55
C THR A 5 -24.01 -12.63 51.48
N TYR A 6 -23.21 -12.75 52.52
CA TYR A 6 -21.81 -12.25 52.51
C TYR A 6 -20.90 -13.05 51.57
N ILE A 7 -21.08 -14.36 51.49
CA ILE A 7 -20.32 -15.23 50.60
C ILE A 7 -20.67 -14.92 49.14
N ILE A 8 -21.94 -14.77 48.81
CA ILE A 8 -22.40 -14.44 47.45
C ILE A 8 -21.87 -13.05 47.00
N ALA A 9 -21.94 -12.03 47.87
CA ALA A 9 -21.42 -10.71 47.56
C ALA A 9 -19.90 -10.72 47.28
N LYS A 10 -19.13 -11.50 48.05
CA LYS A 10 -17.68 -11.63 47.84
C LYS A 10 -17.31 -12.29 46.50
N HIS A 11 -18.05 -13.31 46.09
CA HIS A 11 -17.83 -13.96 44.78
C HIS A 11 -18.25 -13.06 43.62
N CYS A 12 -19.30 -12.27 43.72
CA CYS A 12 -19.70 -11.29 42.67
C CYS A 12 -18.62 -10.20 42.49
N VAL A 13 -17.99 -9.72 43.57
CA VAL A 13 -16.93 -8.72 43.46
C VAL A 13 -15.68 -9.30 42.79
N ILE A 14 -15.30 -10.54 43.11
CA ILE A 14 -14.16 -11.21 42.47
C ILE A 14 -14.43 -11.44 40.99
N LEU A 15 -15.63 -11.88 40.62
CA LEU A 15 -16.01 -12.04 39.19
C LEU A 15 -15.96 -10.73 38.42
N ALA A 16 -16.44 -9.62 39.02
CA ALA A 16 -16.38 -8.30 38.42
C ALA A 16 -14.94 -7.80 38.18
N ILE A 17 -14.03 -8.07 39.12
CA ILE A 17 -12.61 -7.72 38.99
C ILE A 17 -11.95 -8.53 37.86
N ILE A 18 -12.27 -9.82 37.73
CA ILE A 18 -11.75 -10.69 36.68
C ILE A 18 -12.26 -10.22 35.31
N CYS A 19 -13.53 -9.85 35.16
CA CYS A 19 -14.08 -9.30 33.93
C CYS A 19 -13.42 -7.95 33.56
N LEU A 20 -13.20 -7.06 34.52
CA LEU A 20 -12.52 -5.77 34.26
C LEU A 20 -11.05 -5.95 33.85
N ALA A 21 -10.36 -6.99 34.37
CA ALA A 21 -9.00 -7.31 33.97
C ALA A 21 -8.92 -7.82 32.51
N GLN A 22 -9.93 -8.53 32.04
CA GLN A 22 -9.97 -9.02 30.66
C GLN A 22 -10.18 -7.89 29.63
N PHE A 23 -10.88 -6.82 29.98
CA PHE A 23 -11.05 -5.66 29.09
C PHE A 23 -9.76 -4.86 28.88
N LYS A 24 -8.78 -4.95 29.77
CA LYS A 24 -7.48 -4.28 29.59
C LYS A 24 -6.50 -5.06 28.73
N LEU A 25 -6.70 -6.37 28.52
CA LEU A 25 -5.80 -7.18 27.69
C LEU A 25 -5.98 -6.95 26.18
N ASN A 26 -7.11 -6.44 25.72
CA ASN A 26 -7.36 -6.20 24.29
C ASN A 26 -6.96 -4.79 23.81
N ALA A 27 -6.41 -3.95 24.68
CA ALA A 27 -5.91 -2.62 24.35
C ALA A 27 -4.39 -2.55 24.16
N GLN A 28 -3.69 -3.68 24.08
CA GLN A 28 -2.35 -3.69 23.52
C GLN A 28 -2.49 -3.50 22.01
N THR A 29 -2.58 -2.24 21.55
CA THR A 29 -2.17 -1.87 20.21
C THR A 29 -0.79 -2.48 20.00
N ALA A 30 -0.67 -3.39 19.03
CA ALA A 30 0.60 -3.98 18.67
C ALA A 30 1.57 -2.82 18.43
N THR A 31 2.46 -2.60 19.39
CA THR A 31 3.56 -1.64 19.28
C THR A 31 4.37 -2.06 18.08
N GLY A 32 4.26 -1.30 16.97
CA GLY A 32 5.01 -1.57 15.75
C GLY A 32 4.20 -1.77 14.48
N SER A 33 2.86 -1.71 14.50
CA SER A 33 2.09 -1.79 13.26
C SER A 33 2.14 -0.44 12.52
N ILE A 34 2.48 -0.50 11.23
CA ILE A 34 2.39 0.64 10.33
C ILE A 34 1.04 0.58 9.63
N VAL A 35 0.36 1.72 9.54
CA VAL A 35 -0.94 1.85 8.89
C VAL A 35 -0.79 2.76 7.67
N MET A 36 -1.27 2.30 6.52
CA MET A 36 -1.41 3.09 5.30
C MET A 36 -2.83 3.63 5.19
N LYS A 37 -2.96 4.93 4.94
CA LYS A 37 -4.21 5.58 4.58
C LYS A 37 -4.04 6.32 3.27
N THR A 38 -5.07 6.27 2.42
CA THR A 38 -5.08 6.99 1.15
C THR A 38 -6.29 7.90 1.04
N THR A 39 -6.14 8.96 0.27
CA THR A 39 -7.23 9.82 -0.15
C THR A 39 -7.14 9.97 -1.66
N ALA A 40 -8.14 9.43 -2.36
CA ALA A 40 -8.26 9.56 -3.80
C ALA A 40 -8.81 10.95 -4.14
N MET A 41 -8.19 11.61 -5.09
CA MET A 41 -8.59 12.92 -5.62
C MET A 41 -8.53 14.10 -4.63
N PRO A 42 -8.19 15.28 -5.09
CA PRO A 42 -8.20 16.49 -4.30
C PRO A 42 -9.63 16.99 -4.04
N ASN A 43 -9.81 17.77 -2.97
CA ASN A 43 -11.11 18.40 -2.66
C ASN A 43 -11.49 19.52 -3.65
N ASN A 44 -10.54 20.07 -4.41
CA ASN A 44 -10.78 21.11 -5.38
C ASN A 44 -11.48 20.54 -6.63
N GLU A 45 -12.67 21.07 -6.97
CA GLU A 45 -13.50 20.59 -8.07
C GLU A 45 -12.85 20.79 -9.44
N VAL A 46 -12.30 21.98 -9.69
CA VAL A 46 -11.63 22.30 -10.97
C VAL A 46 -10.46 21.35 -11.20
N LEU A 47 -9.69 21.07 -10.16
CA LEU A 47 -8.58 20.12 -10.27
C LEU A 47 -9.06 18.69 -10.54
N ARG A 48 -10.18 18.26 -9.92
CA ARG A 48 -10.79 16.95 -10.23
C ARG A 48 -11.24 16.84 -11.69
N ASP A 49 -11.82 17.91 -12.24
CA ASP A 49 -12.27 17.93 -13.63
C ASP A 49 -11.09 17.89 -14.60
N MET A 50 -10.01 18.61 -14.30
CA MET A 50 -8.76 18.51 -15.07
C MET A 50 -8.17 17.09 -15.01
N MET A 51 -8.17 16.46 -13.84
CA MET A 51 -7.67 15.09 -13.70
C MET A 51 -8.51 14.09 -14.51
N ARG A 52 -9.84 14.23 -14.51
CA ARG A 52 -10.74 13.42 -15.34
C ARG A 52 -10.50 13.65 -16.84
N PHE A 53 -10.32 14.90 -17.24
CA PHE A 53 -10.04 15.25 -18.64
C PHE A 53 -8.74 14.62 -19.16
N TYR A 54 -7.73 14.48 -18.29
CA TYR A 54 -6.44 13.86 -18.63
C TYR A 54 -6.36 12.37 -18.30
N ASP A 55 -7.44 11.71 -17.91
CA ASP A 55 -7.48 10.32 -17.44
C ASP A 55 -6.40 10.04 -16.39
N MET A 56 -6.21 10.99 -15.48
CA MET A 56 -5.18 10.91 -14.43
C MET A 56 -5.81 10.45 -13.11
N GLU A 57 -5.25 9.40 -12.53
CA GLU A 57 -5.56 8.96 -11.19
C GLU A 57 -4.54 9.50 -10.18
N TYR A 58 -4.98 9.81 -8.97
CA TYR A 58 -4.18 10.49 -7.97
C TYR A 58 -4.57 10.08 -6.57
N TYR A 59 -3.55 9.79 -5.75
CA TYR A 59 -3.72 9.52 -4.33
C TYR A 59 -2.75 10.36 -3.49
N THR A 60 -3.25 10.89 -2.39
CA THR A 60 -2.43 11.29 -1.24
C THR A 60 -2.29 10.08 -0.33
N VAL A 61 -1.07 9.76 0.03
CA VAL A 61 -0.69 8.58 0.81
C VAL A 61 -0.11 9.03 2.13
N ASN A 62 -0.60 8.46 3.23
CA ASN A 62 -0.11 8.73 4.58
C ASN A 62 0.15 7.41 5.29
N PHE A 63 1.37 7.23 5.73
CA PHE A 63 1.76 6.15 6.64
C PHE A 63 1.92 6.73 8.05
N THR A 64 1.46 5.97 9.04
CA THR A 64 1.63 6.28 10.47
C THR A 64 1.98 5.01 11.23
N GLY A 65 2.77 5.12 12.28
CA GLY A 65 3.19 3.98 13.10
C GLY A 65 4.69 4.00 13.36
N ASP A 66 5.29 2.86 13.62
CA ASP A 66 6.72 2.73 13.95
C ASP A 66 7.60 3.01 12.70
N LEU A 67 7.76 4.29 12.34
CA LEU A 67 8.50 4.74 11.15
C LEU A 67 9.77 5.50 11.47
N LYS A 68 9.84 6.19 12.60
CA LYS A 68 10.99 7.03 12.96
C LYS A 68 12.30 6.23 12.94
N GLY A 69 13.31 6.79 12.32
CA GLY A 69 14.66 6.19 12.20
C GLY A 69 14.77 5.08 11.15
N LYS A 70 13.71 4.78 10.39
CA LYS A 70 13.74 3.78 9.32
C LYS A 70 14.11 4.38 7.98
N ASP A 71 14.73 3.57 7.16
CA ASP A 71 14.84 3.77 5.72
C ASP A 71 13.60 3.22 5.01
N TYR A 72 13.35 3.67 3.78
CA TYR A 72 12.26 3.14 2.98
C TYR A 72 12.62 3.04 1.49
N PHE A 73 11.96 2.09 0.85
CA PHE A 73 12.21 1.73 -0.55
C PHE A 73 10.91 1.72 -1.31
N ILE A 74 10.97 2.10 -2.59
CA ILE A 74 9.87 1.94 -3.54
C ILE A 74 10.41 1.21 -4.76
N THR A 75 9.83 0.06 -5.04
CA THR A 75 10.16 -0.79 -6.17
C THR A 75 8.92 -1.00 -7.01
N VAL A 76 9.05 -1.03 -8.33
CA VAL A 76 7.95 -1.36 -9.25
C VAL A 76 8.27 -2.66 -9.95
N LYS A 77 7.37 -3.64 -9.82
CA LYS A 77 7.39 -4.88 -10.58
C LYS A 77 6.46 -4.75 -11.78
N GLU A 78 6.97 -4.91 -12.97
CA GLU A 78 6.21 -4.94 -14.21
C GLU A 78 5.82 -6.37 -14.55
N ILE A 79 4.51 -6.66 -14.59
CA ILE A 79 3.99 -8.01 -14.81
C ILE A 79 3.25 -8.08 -16.15
N TRP A 80 3.66 -9.04 -16.97
CA TRP A 80 3.05 -9.35 -18.26
C TRP A 80 2.61 -10.81 -18.32
N ASN A 81 1.32 -11.04 -18.59
CA ASN A 81 0.73 -12.38 -18.67
C ASN A 81 1.06 -13.26 -17.44
N GLY A 82 0.97 -12.66 -16.24
CA GLY A 82 1.23 -13.34 -14.96
C GLY A 82 2.71 -13.62 -14.66
N LYS A 83 3.66 -13.00 -15.39
CA LYS A 83 5.10 -13.16 -15.15
C LYS A 83 5.77 -11.81 -14.92
N ILE A 84 6.57 -11.71 -13.86
CA ILE A 84 7.41 -10.54 -13.63
C ILE A 84 8.42 -10.44 -14.78
N LYS A 85 8.43 -9.32 -15.49
CA LYS A 85 9.31 -9.05 -16.62
C LYS A 85 10.40 -8.04 -16.27
N ASN A 86 10.14 -7.16 -15.34
CA ASN A 86 11.08 -6.16 -14.88
C ASN A 86 10.83 -5.82 -13.41
N VAL A 87 11.91 -5.49 -12.71
CA VAL A 87 11.87 -4.96 -11.33
C VAL A 87 12.74 -3.70 -11.34
N ASP A 88 12.14 -2.56 -11.03
CA ASP A 88 12.78 -1.25 -11.07
C ASP A 88 12.70 -0.60 -9.68
N THR A 89 13.84 -0.35 -9.06
CA THR A 89 13.90 0.39 -7.79
C THR A 89 13.82 1.88 -8.09
N LEU A 90 12.70 2.49 -7.79
CA LEU A 90 12.45 3.91 -8.04
C LEU A 90 13.10 4.80 -7.00
N PHE A 91 13.15 4.32 -5.77
CA PHE A 91 13.59 5.09 -4.64
C PHE A 91 14.16 4.20 -3.55
N ASN A 92 15.28 4.65 -2.99
CA ASN A 92 15.92 4.02 -1.83
C ASN A 92 16.52 5.12 -0.97
N SER A 93 15.93 5.41 0.19
CA SER A 93 16.41 6.47 1.10
C SER A 93 17.80 6.21 1.66
N ALA A 94 18.24 4.94 1.66
CA ALA A 94 19.57 4.53 2.11
C ALA A 94 20.64 4.58 1.01
N SER A 95 20.26 4.87 -0.26
CA SER A 95 21.23 4.97 -1.35
C SER A 95 22.01 6.27 -1.29
N GLU A 96 23.18 6.31 -1.88
CA GLU A 96 24.03 7.50 -1.98
C GLU A 96 23.28 8.65 -2.67
N GLU A 97 22.55 8.37 -3.74
CA GLU A 97 21.75 9.33 -4.52
C GLU A 97 20.72 10.08 -3.66
N PHE A 98 20.10 9.39 -2.68
CA PHE A 98 19.05 9.95 -1.83
C PHE A 98 19.48 10.16 -0.37
N SER A 99 20.77 10.00 -0.06
CA SER A 99 21.31 10.12 1.30
C SER A 99 21.03 11.46 1.98
N PHE A 100 20.85 12.53 1.19
CA PHE A 100 20.49 13.88 1.68
C PHE A 100 19.09 13.94 2.32
N LEU A 101 18.22 12.97 2.08
CA LEU A 101 16.90 12.88 2.73
C LEU A 101 17.00 12.24 4.11
N GLY A 102 18.00 11.38 4.32
CA GLY A 102 18.19 10.65 5.56
C GLY A 102 17.03 9.69 5.90
N LYS A 103 17.10 9.17 7.11
CA LYS A 103 16.04 8.32 7.67
C LYS A 103 14.81 9.14 8.04
N LEU A 104 13.66 8.48 8.13
CA LEU A 104 12.43 9.12 8.56
C LEU A 104 12.60 9.79 9.94
N ALA A 105 12.33 11.08 10.00
CA ALA A 105 12.52 11.87 11.23
C ALA A 105 11.34 11.70 12.22
N THR A 106 10.18 11.24 11.72
CA THR A 106 8.93 11.11 12.48
C THR A 106 8.27 9.77 12.23
N ASP A 107 7.27 9.43 13.03
CA ASP A 107 6.41 8.26 12.87
C ASP A 107 5.35 8.44 11.78
N THR A 108 5.63 9.30 10.80
CA THR A 108 4.77 9.56 9.64
C THR A 108 5.58 9.68 8.36
N LEU A 109 5.03 9.18 7.25
CA LEU A 109 5.51 9.44 5.90
C LEU A 109 4.32 9.80 5.03
N SER A 110 4.39 10.95 4.35
CA SER A 110 3.38 11.38 3.40
C SER A 110 3.99 11.64 2.03
N PHE A 111 3.31 11.17 0.99
CA PHE A 111 3.63 11.51 -0.40
C PHE A 111 2.37 11.43 -1.26
N ARG A 112 2.49 11.80 -2.51
CA ARG A 112 1.39 11.72 -3.48
C ARG A 112 1.84 10.89 -4.66
N VAL A 113 0.93 10.09 -5.20
CA VAL A 113 1.15 9.30 -6.41
C VAL A 113 0.14 9.72 -7.47
N ALA A 114 0.63 9.98 -8.68
CA ALA A 114 -0.19 10.22 -9.84
C ALA A 114 0.14 9.21 -10.93
N ALA A 115 -0.88 8.67 -11.58
CA ALA A 115 -0.75 7.72 -12.67
C ALA A 115 -1.66 8.12 -13.82
N ALA A 116 -1.17 8.02 -15.04
CA ALA A 116 -1.92 8.27 -16.25
C ALA A 116 -1.39 7.41 -17.39
N LYS A 117 -2.24 7.17 -18.38
CA LYS A 117 -1.78 6.64 -19.66
C LYS A 117 -1.20 7.76 -20.51
N LYS A 118 -0.08 7.48 -21.20
CA LYS A 118 0.58 8.42 -22.14
C LYS A 118 0.63 7.79 -23.52
N GLY A 119 -0.24 8.28 -24.41
CA GLY A 119 -0.37 7.71 -25.76
C GLY A 119 -0.77 6.23 -25.73
N ASN A 120 -0.50 5.50 -26.81
CA ASN A 120 -1.04 4.14 -26.98
C ASN A 120 -0.34 3.04 -26.19
N LYS A 121 0.90 3.23 -25.75
CA LYS A 121 1.72 2.12 -25.22
C LYS A 121 2.58 2.47 -24.02
N LYS A 122 2.30 3.56 -23.32
CA LYS A 122 3.05 3.97 -22.14
C LYS A 122 2.12 4.25 -20.94
N LEU A 123 2.58 3.89 -19.76
CA LEU A 123 2.06 4.37 -18.49
C LEU A 123 3.06 5.36 -17.91
N LYS A 124 2.55 6.43 -17.33
CA LYS A 124 3.31 7.44 -16.63
C LYS A 124 2.96 7.36 -15.17
N MET A 125 3.96 7.31 -14.30
CA MET A 125 3.79 7.38 -12.85
C MET A 125 4.69 8.43 -12.25
N ASN A 126 4.14 9.25 -11.35
CA ASN A 126 4.88 10.26 -10.60
C ASN A 126 4.66 10.04 -9.12
N PHE A 127 5.73 10.13 -8.34
CA PHE A 127 5.71 10.13 -6.90
C PHE A 127 6.22 11.48 -6.42
N TYR A 128 5.43 12.21 -5.64
CA TYR A 128 5.75 13.53 -5.15
C TYR A 128 5.95 13.49 -3.65
N PHE A 129 7.20 13.55 -3.23
CA PHE A 129 7.59 13.75 -1.84
C PHE A 129 7.72 15.25 -1.54
N ASN A 130 7.95 15.60 -0.27
CA ASN A 130 8.05 17.00 0.12
C ASN A 130 9.19 17.75 -0.60
N ARG A 131 10.31 17.09 -0.87
CA ARG A 131 11.52 17.71 -1.43
C ARG A 131 11.87 17.23 -2.83
N ILE A 132 11.32 16.12 -3.29
CA ILE A 132 11.64 15.51 -4.57
C ILE A 132 10.39 14.98 -5.27
N GLY A 133 10.48 14.91 -6.59
CA GLY A 133 9.54 14.19 -7.44
C GLY A 133 10.27 13.12 -8.24
N ILE A 134 9.72 11.92 -8.28
CA ILE A 134 10.23 10.82 -9.09
C ILE A 134 9.25 10.56 -10.22
N TYR A 135 9.77 10.54 -11.42
CA TYR A 135 9.00 10.34 -12.64
C TYR A 135 9.47 9.09 -13.37
N LYS A 136 8.52 8.25 -13.79
CA LYS A 136 8.86 7.02 -14.53
C LYS A 136 7.80 6.70 -15.58
N GLU A 137 8.26 6.16 -16.70
CA GLU A 137 7.42 5.62 -17.77
C GLU A 137 7.64 4.12 -17.91
N TYR A 138 6.52 3.37 -18.09
CA TYR A 138 6.50 1.93 -18.31
C TYR A 138 5.81 1.62 -19.62
N LYS A 139 6.07 0.45 -20.21
CA LYS A 139 5.30 -0.05 -21.33
C LYS A 139 3.86 -0.31 -20.90
N SER A 140 2.92 -0.28 -21.84
CA SER A 140 1.52 -0.63 -21.60
C SER A 140 0.91 -1.37 -22.78
N THR A 141 -0.26 -1.94 -22.58
CA THR A 141 -1.14 -2.38 -23.67
C THR A 141 -1.77 -1.15 -24.34
N SER A 142 -2.48 -1.36 -25.45
CA SER A 142 -3.28 -0.30 -26.11
C SER A 142 -4.53 0.09 -25.31
N SER A 143 -4.95 -0.68 -24.31
CA SER A 143 -6.13 -0.38 -23.49
C SER A 143 -5.93 0.90 -22.68
N ASN A 144 -6.99 1.71 -22.58
CA ASN A 144 -7.03 2.89 -21.70
C ASN A 144 -7.64 2.57 -20.32
N SER A 145 -8.06 1.33 -20.08
CA SER A 145 -8.79 0.93 -18.86
C SER A 145 -7.86 0.55 -17.71
N TYR A 146 -6.71 1.18 -17.56
CA TYR A 146 -5.88 1.01 -16.37
C TYR A 146 -6.51 1.75 -15.19
N SER A 147 -6.40 1.17 -14.00
CA SER A 147 -6.81 1.81 -12.75
C SER A 147 -5.74 1.63 -11.67
N LEU A 148 -5.45 2.70 -10.95
CA LEU A 148 -4.55 2.70 -9.80
C LEU A 148 -5.34 2.30 -8.55
N ARG A 149 -4.97 1.17 -7.95
CA ARG A 149 -5.65 0.56 -6.80
C ARG A 149 -4.75 0.60 -5.57
N ASP A 150 -5.26 1.05 -4.44
CA ASP A 150 -4.56 1.21 -3.17
C ASP A 150 -4.62 -0.08 -2.32
N VAL A 151 -3.99 -1.13 -2.80
CA VAL A 151 -4.05 -2.46 -2.17
C VAL A 151 -3.40 -2.52 -0.77
N GLY A 152 -2.49 -1.61 -0.47
CA GLY A 152 -1.76 -1.58 0.80
C GLY A 152 -2.60 -1.16 2.00
N THR A 153 -3.73 -0.47 1.82
CA THR A 153 -4.61 -0.04 2.92
C THR A 153 -5.30 -1.20 3.63
N GLN A 154 -5.33 -2.37 3.00
CA GLN A 154 -5.97 -3.58 3.52
C GLN A 154 -4.95 -4.58 4.09
N LEU A 155 -3.66 -4.27 4.04
CA LEU A 155 -2.60 -5.18 4.44
C LEU A 155 -2.03 -4.83 5.83
N PRO A 156 -1.66 -5.84 6.64
CA PRO A 156 -0.83 -5.60 7.81
C PRO A 156 0.59 -5.24 7.35
N ILE A 157 1.05 -4.04 7.69
CA ILE A 157 2.38 -3.54 7.33
C ILE A 157 3.28 -3.67 8.55
N THR A 158 4.37 -4.43 8.40
CA THR A 158 5.40 -4.61 9.43
C THR A 158 6.76 -4.16 8.90
N PRO A 159 7.61 -3.54 9.73
CA PRO A 159 8.99 -3.23 9.34
C PRO A 159 9.76 -4.45 8.86
N ASN A 160 10.71 -4.23 7.95
CA ASN A 160 11.57 -5.25 7.34
C ASN A 160 10.83 -6.31 6.51
N LYS A 161 9.54 -6.11 6.20
CA LYS A 161 8.75 -6.96 5.33
C LYS A 161 8.19 -6.15 4.17
N PRO A 162 8.54 -6.48 2.91
CA PRO A 162 7.95 -5.82 1.74
C PRO A 162 6.43 -6.02 1.69
N PHE A 163 5.73 -5.03 1.18
CA PHE A 163 4.28 -5.07 0.94
C PHE A 163 3.93 -4.29 -0.32
N TYR A 164 2.82 -4.62 -0.96
CA TYR A 164 2.32 -3.89 -2.12
C TYR A 164 1.45 -2.73 -1.66
N ALA A 165 1.88 -1.49 -1.96
CA ALA A 165 1.11 -0.28 -1.66
C ALA A 165 0.04 -0.04 -2.72
N PHE A 166 0.39 -0.20 -4.00
CA PHE A 166 -0.50 0.04 -5.13
C PHE A 166 -0.35 -1.04 -6.20
N ALA A 167 -1.44 -1.23 -6.97
CA ALA A 167 -1.44 -1.91 -8.25
C ALA A 167 -1.99 -0.98 -9.32
N TYR A 168 -1.25 -0.71 -10.42
CA TYR A 168 -1.78 0.01 -11.59
C TYR A 168 -2.11 -1.03 -12.65
N ILE A 169 -3.40 -1.39 -12.77
CA ILE A 169 -3.84 -2.66 -13.32
C ILE A 169 -4.98 -2.51 -14.32
N LEU A 170 -4.99 -3.39 -15.33
CA LEU A 170 -6.13 -3.58 -16.23
C LEU A 170 -7.27 -4.35 -15.54
N PRO A 171 -8.54 -4.14 -15.93
CA PRO A 171 -9.64 -4.96 -15.45
C PRO A 171 -9.56 -6.39 -15.97
N TYR A 172 -10.11 -7.33 -15.21
CA TYR A 172 -10.37 -8.68 -15.68
C TYR A 172 -11.74 -8.76 -16.37
N LYS A 173 -11.92 -9.78 -17.23
CA LYS A 173 -13.17 -10.03 -17.96
C LYS A 173 -14.17 -10.82 -17.11
N LEU A 174 -15.42 -10.40 -17.11
CA LEU A 174 -16.52 -11.11 -16.48
C LEU A 174 -17.09 -12.18 -17.42
N LYS A 175 -17.55 -13.33 -16.86
CA LYS A 175 -18.16 -14.44 -17.62
C LYS A 175 -19.41 -14.02 -18.41
N GLY A 176 -20.17 -13.04 -17.90
CA GLY A 176 -21.38 -12.49 -18.54
C GLY A 176 -21.13 -11.30 -19.48
N GLY A 177 -19.88 -10.99 -19.80
CA GLY A 177 -19.49 -9.78 -20.51
C GLY A 177 -19.17 -8.61 -19.56
N GLY A 178 -18.54 -7.57 -20.11
CA GLY A 178 -18.04 -6.45 -19.30
C GLY A 178 -16.68 -6.72 -18.64
N SER A 179 -16.27 -5.82 -17.76
CA SER A 179 -14.99 -5.86 -17.08
C SER A 179 -15.09 -5.26 -15.66
N SER A 180 -14.27 -5.72 -14.74
CA SER A 180 -14.24 -5.24 -13.35
C SER A 180 -12.83 -5.31 -12.75
N TRP A 181 -12.61 -4.61 -11.64
CA TRP A 181 -11.41 -4.70 -10.80
C TRP A 181 -11.72 -5.30 -9.42
N CYS A 182 -12.98 -5.18 -8.96
CA CYS A 182 -13.35 -5.43 -7.56
C CYS A 182 -13.07 -6.85 -7.05
N ALA A 183 -13.35 -7.90 -7.86
CA ALA A 183 -13.14 -9.27 -7.40
C ALA A 183 -11.66 -9.64 -7.29
N VAL A 184 -10.77 -8.94 -7.96
CA VAL A 184 -9.33 -9.18 -7.88
C VAL A 184 -8.83 -8.83 -6.49
N GLU A 185 -9.18 -7.65 -5.97
CA GLU A 185 -8.76 -7.15 -4.65
C GLU A 185 -9.33 -8.01 -3.51
N SER A 186 -10.58 -8.45 -3.63
CA SER A 186 -11.27 -9.27 -2.62
C SER A 186 -11.04 -10.78 -2.76
N SER A 187 -10.25 -11.21 -3.75
CA SER A 187 -10.08 -12.64 -4.07
C SER A 187 -9.31 -13.44 -3.01
N GLY A 188 -8.51 -12.77 -2.15
CA GLY A 188 -7.55 -13.42 -1.27
C GLY A 188 -6.38 -14.10 -1.99
N LYS A 189 -6.27 -13.94 -3.32
CA LYS A 189 -5.17 -14.45 -4.13
C LYS A 189 -3.94 -13.56 -4.01
N ASP A 190 -2.77 -14.20 -4.09
CA ASP A 190 -1.51 -13.48 -4.15
C ASP A 190 -1.50 -12.51 -5.33
N ILE A 191 -1.19 -11.26 -5.06
CA ILE A 191 -1.24 -10.15 -6.01
C ILE A 191 -0.33 -10.36 -7.23
N GLU A 192 0.78 -11.04 -7.09
CA GLU A 192 1.68 -11.37 -8.20
C GLU A 192 1.05 -12.38 -9.17
N HIS A 193 0.13 -13.20 -8.71
CA HIS A 193 -0.55 -14.23 -9.51
C HIS A 193 -1.86 -13.77 -10.16
N TRP A 194 -2.30 -12.54 -9.91
CA TRP A 194 -3.54 -12.02 -10.51
C TRP A 194 -3.56 -12.09 -12.04
N GLY A 195 -2.41 -11.90 -12.68
CA GLY A 195 -2.31 -12.03 -14.14
C GLY A 195 -2.67 -13.41 -14.65
N THR A 196 -2.26 -14.46 -13.95
CA THR A 196 -2.57 -15.87 -14.32
C THR A 196 -4.00 -16.24 -13.93
N GLU A 197 -4.41 -15.90 -12.72
CA GLU A 197 -5.71 -16.29 -12.15
C GLU A 197 -6.90 -15.60 -12.85
N PHE A 198 -6.75 -14.35 -13.20
CA PHE A 198 -7.82 -13.52 -13.78
C PHE A 198 -7.59 -13.18 -15.26
N GLY A 199 -6.54 -13.72 -15.90
CA GLY A 199 -6.21 -13.43 -17.29
C GLY A 199 -5.82 -11.98 -17.56
N ILE A 200 -5.26 -11.27 -16.56
CA ILE A 200 -4.88 -9.86 -16.69
C ILE A 200 -3.56 -9.78 -17.43
N LYS A 201 -3.60 -9.13 -18.59
CA LYS A 201 -2.48 -9.10 -19.53
C LYS A 201 -1.27 -8.32 -19.01
N HIS A 202 -1.51 -7.21 -18.32
CA HIS A 202 -0.44 -6.33 -17.84
C HIS A 202 -0.86 -5.53 -16.62
N TYR A 203 0.05 -5.39 -15.67
CA TYR A 203 -0.06 -4.49 -14.52
C TYR A 203 1.31 -4.17 -13.91
N LEU A 204 1.35 -3.08 -13.15
CA LEU A 204 2.48 -2.67 -12.33
C LEU A 204 2.11 -2.88 -10.86
N LEU A 205 3.01 -3.47 -10.08
CA LEU A 205 2.90 -3.53 -8.63
C LEU A 205 3.92 -2.58 -8.02
N ILE A 206 3.46 -1.69 -7.19
CA ILE A 206 4.28 -0.76 -6.43
C ILE A 206 4.51 -1.36 -5.05
N GLU A 207 5.69 -1.92 -4.85
CA GLU A 207 6.14 -2.51 -3.60
C GLU A 207 6.86 -1.47 -2.75
N MET A 208 6.60 -1.48 -1.46
CA MET A 208 7.32 -0.66 -0.48
C MET A 208 7.86 -1.53 0.66
N ASN A 209 8.92 -1.03 1.31
CA ASN A 209 9.47 -1.63 2.51
C ASN A 209 10.01 -0.53 3.43
N PHE A 210 9.77 -0.67 4.73
CA PHE A 210 10.38 0.15 5.77
C PHE A 210 11.39 -0.69 6.54
N THR A 211 12.66 -0.25 6.64
CA THR A 211 13.72 -1.07 7.23
C THR A 211 14.66 -0.27 8.10
N ASN A 212 15.21 -0.94 9.10
CA ASN A 212 16.30 -0.43 9.93
C ASN A 212 17.68 -0.69 9.30
N ALA A 213 17.77 -1.61 8.35
CA ALA A 213 19.01 -2.03 7.72
C ALA A 213 19.21 -1.36 6.35
N VAL A 214 20.46 -1.23 5.92
CA VAL A 214 20.80 -0.89 4.54
C VAL A 214 20.23 -1.98 3.63
N ALA A 215 19.50 -1.58 2.57
CA ALA A 215 18.99 -2.56 1.62
C ALA A 215 20.11 -3.41 1.04
N PRO A 216 19.92 -4.71 0.82
CA PRO A 216 20.84 -5.49 0.03
C PRO A 216 21.00 -4.82 -1.35
N ALA A 217 22.24 -4.67 -1.79
CA ALA A 217 22.53 -4.12 -3.12
C ALA A 217 21.76 -4.94 -4.16
N VAL A 218 20.95 -4.25 -4.97
CA VAL A 218 20.27 -4.89 -6.11
C VAL A 218 21.36 -5.28 -7.09
N VAL A 219 21.65 -6.57 -7.19
CA VAL A 219 22.52 -7.09 -8.24
C VAL A 219 21.75 -6.91 -9.56
N SER A 220 22.10 -5.85 -10.32
CA SER A 220 21.65 -5.72 -11.70
C SER A 220 22.26 -6.87 -12.49
N LYS A 221 21.46 -7.86 -12.85
CA LYS A 221 21.88 -8.81 -13.89
C LYS A 221 21.82 -8.05 -15.22
N ASN A 222 22.99 -7.71 -15.72
CA ASN A 222 23.19 -7.31 -17.12
C ASN A 222 22.66 -8.39 -18.08
#